data_62b785352aa4327b1de37043773ff797
#
_entry.id   62b785352aa4327b1de37043773ff797
#
_cell.length_a   1.000
_cell.length_b   1.000
_cell.length_c   1.000
_cell.angle_alpha   90.00
_cell.angle_beta   90.00
_cell.angle_gamma   90.00
#
_symmetry.space_group_name_H-M   'P 1'
#
loop_
_entity.id
_entity.type
_entity.pdbx_description
1 polymer ?
#
loop_
_entity_poly.entity_id
_entity_poly.type
_entity_poly.pdbx_seq_one_letter_code
_entity_poly.pdbx_strand_id
1 'polypeptide(L)'
;MLTRTEGIVLRTIPFGEADVIATYLTPEHGLLKVFAKSPRKIKSRFGSSLEPLTHARISFWGKENAALPRLTQSDILHPFHSLRDKLNCFLKVSEIIELTLHFVPERDANIKAYSLLLDTLQAVEKERIAEDLILSQFKIKFLKLTGFAPKVDACGRCGKNGHSFFLSQGAILCKDCIKGPEARYENGSAICLSPAVARFYNDLLTWDAAKIKRIKPSEALFAELSKVLNVHIQYILAKSLRSSEFNRTAKMR
;
A
#
# COMPACT_ATOMS: atom_id res chain seq x y z
N MET A 1 -22.29 15.89 15.30
CA MET A 1 -23.05 15.32 14.18
C MET A 1 -22.76 13.83 14.15
N LEU A 2 -23.72 12.98 13.84
CA LEU A 2 -23.52 11.55 13.62
C LEU A 2 -23.23 11.33 12.12
N THR A 3 -22.11 10.71 11.81
CA THR A 3 -21.70 10.42 10.43
C THR A 3 -21.59 8.90 10.25
N ARG A 4 -21.96 8.41 9.07
CA ARG A 4 -21.84 7.00 8.68
C ARG A 4 -21.02 6.87 7.41
N THR A 5 -20.14 5.86 7.37
CA THR A 5 -19.33 5.52 6.20
C THR A 5 -18.93 4.06 6.26
N GLU A 6 -18.36 3.54 5.20
CA GLU A 6 -17.66 2.27 5.20
C GLU A 6 -16.16 2.52 5.35
N GLY A 7 -15.41 1.54 5.85
CA GLY A 7 -13.98 1.68 5.99
C GLY A 7 -13.27 0.36 6.25
N ILE A 8 -11.99 0.33 5.91
CA ILE A 8 -11.11 -0.79 6.16
C ILE A 8 -10.24 -0.41 7.35
N VAL A 9 -10.20 -1.23 8.39
CA VAL A 9 -9.33 -1.02 9.55
C VAL A 9 -7.88 -1.26 9.12
N LEU A 10 -7.06 -0.20 9.14
CA LEU A 10 -5.64 -0.29 8.82
C LEU A 10 -4.79 -0.53 10.05
N ARG A 11 -5.15 0.11 11.16
CA ARG A 11 -4.36 0.08 12.40
C ARG A 11 -5.24 0.30 13.61
N THR A 12 -4.86 -0.38 14.71
CA THR A 12 -5.50 -0.21 16.00
C THR A 12 -4.42 -0.03 17.06
N ILE A 13 -4.55 1.00 17.90
CA ILE A 13 -3.60 1.33 18.96
C ILE A 13 -4.35 1.36 20.28
N PRO A 14 -3.89 0.63 21.32
CA PRO A 14 -4.42 0.77 22.66
C PRO A 14 -4.31 2.22 23.17
N PHE A 15 -5.35 2.69 23.83
CA PHE A 15 -5.40 4.01 24.45
C PHE A 15 -5.94 3.86 25.89
N GLY A 16 -5.06 4.06 26.89
CA GLY A 16 -5.41 3.74 28.27
C GLY A 16 -5.63 2.25 28.50
N GLU A 17 -6.44 1.90 29.51
CA GLU A 17 -6.63 0.51 29.95
C GLU A 17 -7.52 -0.30 29.02
N ALA A 18 -8.63 0.28 28.54
CA ALA A 18 -9.67 -0.46 27.82
C ALA A 18 -10.06 0.17 26.47
N ASP A 19 -9.59 1.37 26.20
CA ASP A 19 -9.95 2.15 25.00
C ASP A 19 -8.98 1.87 23.86
N VAL A 20 -9.35 2.30 22.65
CA VAL A 20 -8.57 2.09 21.42
C VAL A 20 -8.77 3.26 20.47
N ILE A 21 -7.69 3.63 19.78
CA ILE A 21 -7.77 4.49 18.59
C ILE A 21 -7.63 3.58 17.37
N ALA A 22 -8.68 3.53 16.55
CA ALA A 22 -8.69 2.81 15.29
C ALA A 22 -8.50 3.78 14.11
N THR A 23 -7.64 3.42 13.17
CA THR A 23 -7.44 4.15 11.91
C THR A 23 -8.06 3.35 10.78
N TYR A 24 -9.02 3.97 10.10
CA TYR A 24 -9.69 3.42 8.93
C TYR A 24 -9.23 4.13 7.66
N LEU A 25 -9.21 3.41 6.55
CA LEU A 25 -9.29 4.00 5.23
C LEU A 25 -10.76 4.02 4.81
N THR A 26 -11.29 5.20 4.52
CA THR A 26 -12.69 5.41 4.13
C THR A 26 -12.75 6.11 2.77
N PRO A 27 -13.82 5.92 1.97
CA PRO A 27 -13.94 6.58 0.67
C PRO A 27 -14.13 8.09 0.77
N GLU A 28 -14.93 8.56 1.76
CA GLU A 28 -15.30 9.98 1.86
C GLU A 28 -14.38 10.81 2.77
N HIS A 29 -13.61 10.14 3.67
CA HIS A 29 -12.78 10.83 4.67
C HIS A 29 -11.31 10.42 4.60
N GLY A 30 -10.86 9.68 3.56
CA GLY A 30 -9.48 9.19 3.49
C GLY A 30 -9.08 8.41 4.74
N LEU A 31 -7.91 8.74 5.33
CA LEU A 31 -7.55 8.19 6.64
C LEU A 31 -8.34 8.87 7.76
N LEU A 32 -9.15 8.06 8.44
CA LEU A 32 -10.00 8.49 9.54
C LEU A 32 -9.57 7.82 10.85
N LYS A 33 -9.11 8.60 11.82
CA LYS A 33 -8.87 8.13 13.19
C LYS A 33 -10.12 8.32 14.04
N VAL A 34 -10.53 7.27 14.75
CA VAL A 34 -11.68 7.30 15.64
C VAL A 34 -11.33 6.73 17.02
N PHE A 35 -11.93 7.31 18.04
CA PHE A 35 -11.82 6.84 19.41
C PHE A 35 -12.92 5.84 19.71
N ALA A 36 -12.56 4.62 20.06
CA ALA A 36 -13.48 3.57 20.50
C ALA A 36 -13.38 3.38 22.00
N LYS A 37 -14.50 3.62 22.71
CA LYS A 37 -14.54 3.46 24.18
C LYS A 37 -14.76 1.99 24.55
N SER A 38 -13.84 1.46 25.37
CA SER A 38 -13.92 0.13 25.99
C SER A 38 -14.06 -1.06 25.03
N PRO A 39 -13.45 -1.09 23.83
CA PRO A 39 -13.54 -2.25 22.94
C PRO A 39 -12.82 -3.49 23.48
N ARG A 40 -11.89 -3.31 24.42
CA ARG A 40 -11.12 -4.40 25.05
C ARG A 40 -11.84 -5.10 26.22
N LYS A 41 -13.04 -4.63 26.58
CA LYS A 41 -13.87 -5.30 27.61
C LYS A 41 -14.55 -6.52 26.99
N ILE A 42 -14.73 -7.60 27.80
CA ILE A 42 -15.32 -8.88 27.39
C ILE A 42 -16.69 -8.71 26.73
N LYS A 43 -17.53 -7.78 27.24
CA LYS A 43 -18.86 -7.45 26.67
C LYS A 43 -18.82 -6.22 25.77
N SER A 44 -17.76 -6.07 24.98
CA SER A 44 -17.65 -4.95 24.04
C SER A 44 -18.66 -5.09 22.91
N ARG A 45 -19.30 -3.98 22.57
CA ARG A 45 -20.20 -3.89 21.38
C ARG A 45 -19.42 -3.90 20.04
N PHE A 46 -18.12 -3.75 20.07
CA PHE A 46 -17.30 -3.71 18.87
C PHE A 46 -16.77 -5.09 18.47
N GLY A 47 -16.59 -6.00 19.43
CA GLY A 47 -16.06 -7.34 19.16
C GLY A 47 -14.77 -7.30 18.32
N SER A 48 -14.70 -8.11 17.27
CA SER A 48 -13.59 -8.17 16.32
C SER A 48 -13.65 -7.13 15.21
N SER A 49 -14.68 -6.26 15.20
CA SER A 49 -14.84 -5.28 14.11
C SER A 49 -13.74 -4.24 14.01
N LEU A 50 -12.88 -4.13 15.03
CA LEU A 50 -11.72 -3.23 15.08
C LEU A 50 -10.39 -3.92 14.76
N GLU A 51 -10.42 -5.19 14.42
CA GLU A 51 -9.19 -5.90 14.02
C GLU A 51 -8.68 -5.40 12.67
N PRO A 52 -7.35 -5.24 12.49
CA PRO A 52 -6.77 -4.85 11.21
C PRO A 52 -7.28 -5.71 10.06
N LEU A 53 -7.39 -5.11 8.88
CA LEU A 53 -7.98 -5.65 7.64
C LEU A 53 -9.51 -5.79 7.64
N THR A 54 -10.20 -5.65 8.77
CA THR A 54 -11.67 -5.75 8.78
C THR A 54 -12.29 -4.62 7.97
N HIS A 55 -13.10 -4.96 6.97
CA HIS A 55 -13.99 -4.04 6.28
C HIS A 55 -15.29 -3.92 7.08
N ALA A 56 -15.63 -2.71 7.50
CA ALA A 56 -16.77 -2.45 8.38
C ALA A 56 -17.57 -1.22 7.94
N ARG A 57 -18.87 -1.23 8.25
CA ARG A 57 -19.70 -0.03 8.23
C ARG A 57 -19.65 0.60 9.61
N ILE A 58 -19.21 1.86 9.66
CA ILE A 58 -18.98 2.55 10.92
C ILE A 58 -19.90 3.77 11.07
N SER A 59 -20.27 4.03 12.32
CA SER A 59 -20.92 5.27 12.72
C SER A 59 -20.08 5.96 13.77
N PHE A 60 -19.83 7.25 13.62
CA PHE A 60 -19.06 8.02 14.57
C PHE A 60 -19.69 9.38 14.84
N TRP A 61 -19.47 9.89 16.03
CA TRP A 61 -19.99 11.18 16.47
C TRP A 61 -18.85 12.15 16.75
N GLY A 62 -19.01 13.37 16.27
CA GLY A 62 -18.05 14.45 16.48
C GLY A 62 -18.44 15.72 15.76
N LYS A 63 -17.69 16.80 16.02
CA LYS A 63 -17.76 18.03 15.20
C LYS A 63 -17.15 17.71 13.83
N GLU A 64 -17.50 18.45 12.79
CA GLU A 64 -17.05 18.23 11.41
C GLU A 64 -15.53 18.08 11.29
N ASN A 65 -14.78 18.87 12.05
CA ASN A 65 -13.31 18.84 12.08
C ASN A 65 -12.73 18.28 13.39
N ALA A 66 -13.48 17.45 14.13
CA ALA A 66 -12.95 16.87 15.38
C ALA A 66 -11.76 15.95 15.07
N ALA A 67 -10.59 16.21 15.63
CA ALA A 67 -9.36 15.44 15.36
C ALA A 67 -9.52 13.94 15.66
N LEU A 68 -10.35 13.59 16.63
CA LEU A 68 -10.60 12.22 17.07
C LEU A 68 -12.08 12.04 17.41
N PRO A 69 -12.98 11.83 16.41
CA PRO A 69 -14.38 11.58 16.65
C PRO A 69 -14.58 10.25 17.36
N ARG A 70 -15.69 10.14 18.12
CA ARG A 70 -16.00 8.95 18.90
C ARG A 70 -16.75 7.92 18.03
N LEU A 71 -16.20 6.72 17.92
CA LEU A 71 -16.87 5.60 17.29
C LEU A 71 -18.09 5.17 18.13
N THR A 72 -19.25 5.10 17.51
CA THR A 72 -20.50 4.71 18.14
C THR A 72 -20.95 3.32 17.74
N GLN A 73 -20.67 2.89 16.51
CA GLN A 73 -21.03 1.59 15.96
C GLN A 73 -19.98 1.12 14.93
N SER A 74 -19.78 -0.17 14.84
CA SER A 74 -18.93 -0.81 13.83
C SER A 74 -19.47 -2.19 13.50
N ASP A 75 -20.06 -2.32 12.31
CA ASP A 75 -20.69 -3.54 11.81
C ASP A 75 -19.78 -4.16 10.75
N ILE A 76 -19.39 -5.41 10.95
CA ILE A 76 -18.50 -6.12 10.02
C ILE A 76 -19.22 -6.36 8.69
N LEU A 77 -18.67 -5.88 7.61
CA LEU A 77 -19.08 -6.21 6.24
C LEU A 77 -18.30 -7.41 5.72
N HIS A 78 -16.97 -7.40 5.92
CA HIS A 78 -16.09 -8.51 5.58
C HIS A 78 -14.86 -8.55 6.50
N PRO A 79 -14.60 -9.65 7.20
CA PRO A 79 -13.56 -9.69 8.22
C PRO A 79 -12.17 -10.02 7.67
N PHE A 80 -12.02 -10.54 6.44
CA PHE A 80 -10.76 -11.00 5.83
C PHE A 80 -9.93 -11.94 6.75
N HIS A 81 -10.57 -12.86 7.46
CA HIS A 81 -9.91 -13.80 8.39
C HIS A 81 -8.82 -14.60 7.70
N SER A 82 -9.10 -15.09 6.49
CA SER A 82 -8.16 -15.93 5.73
C SER A 82 -6.82 -15.26 5.43
N LEU A 83 -6.78 -13.92 5.36
CA LEU A 83 -5.56 -13.14 5.18
C LEU A 83 -4.76 -13.01 6.49
N ARG A 84 -5.44 -13.05 7.65
CA ARG A 84 -4.81 -12.98 8.97
C ARG A 84 -4.31 -14.32 9.47
N ASP A 85 -5.02 -15.42 9.14
CA ASP A 85 -4.71 -16.76 9.66
C ASP A 85 -3.36 -17.29 9.14
N LYS A 86 -2.87 -16.75 8.01
CA LYS A 86 -1.59 -17.13 7.41
C LYS A 86 -0.56 -16.04 7.64
N LEU A 87 0.39 -16.28 8.52
CA LEU A 87 1.43 -15.31 8.87
C LEU A 87 2.12 -14.70 7.63
N ASN A 88 2.52 -15.53 6.66
CA ASN A 88 3.19 -15.04 5.46
C ASN A 88 2.30 -14.09 4.62
N CYS A 89 1.03 -14.43 4.43
CA CYS A 89 0.05 -13.59 3.74
C CYS A 89 -0.17 -12.28 4.51
N PHE A 90 -0.40 -12.38 5.82
CA PHE A 90 -0.61 -11.23 6.69
C PHE A 90 0.56 -10.24 6.65
N LEU A 91 1.80 -10.73 6.69
CA LEU A 91 3.00 -9.91 6.61
C LEU A 91 3.11 -9.16 5.28
N LYS A 92 2.83 -9.84 4.17
CA LYS A 92 2.84 -9.22 2.84
C LYS A 92 1.73 -8.18 2.67
N VAL A 93 0.52 -8.48 3.16
CA VAL A 93 -0.60 -7.52 3.16
C VAL A 93 -0.29 -6.34 4.08
N SER A 94 0.41 -6.54 5.20
CA SER A 94 0.83 -5.47 6.09
C SER A 94 1.74 -4.44 5.41
N GLU A 95 2.53 -4.84 4.39
CA GLU A 95 3.33 -3.89 3.60
C GLU A 95 2.44 -2.88 2.85
N ILE A 96 1.36 -3.34 2.22
CA ILE A 96 0.46 -2.43 1.49
C ILE A 96 -0.39 -1.57 2.44
N ILE A 97 -0.72 -2.08 3.62
CA ILE A 97 -1.37 -1.30 4.67
C ILE A 97 -0.44 -0.19 5.17
N GLU A 98 0.83 -0.53 5.46
CA GLU A 98 1.83 0.45 5.90
C GLU A 98 2.07 1.51 4.83
N LEU A 99 2.16 1.11 3.56
CA LEU A 99 2.26 2.02 2.43
C LEU A 99 1.06 2.98 2.37
N THR A 100 -0.16 2.46 2.54
CA THR A 100 -1.39 3.26 2.54
C THR A 100 -1.39 4.28 3.68
N LEU A 101 -0.96 3.88 4.89
CA LEU A 101 -0.86 4.78 6.05
C LEU A 101 0.15 5.92 5.85
N HIS A 102 1.16 5.73 4.99
CA HIS A 102 2.17 6.76 4.74
C HIS A 102 1.80 7.74 3.64
N PHE A 103 1.07 7.30 2.62
CA PHE A 103 0.82 8.12 1.43
C PHE A 103 -0.57 8.72 1.35
N VAL A 104 -1.57 8.14 2.03
CA VAL A 104 -2.91 8.73 2.04
C VAL A 104 -2.98 9.79 3.14
N PRO A 105 -3.40 11.03 2.81
CA PRO A 105 -3.60 12.07 3.81
C PRO A 105 -4.74 11.75 4.77
N GLU A 106 -4.65 12.29 5.99
CA GLU A 106 -5.76 12.24 6.93
C GLU A 106 -6.88 13.18 6.47
N ARG A 107 -8.10 12.69 6.47
CA ARG A 107 -9.33 13.46 6.19
C ARG A 107 -9.43 14.05 4.78
N ASP A 108 -8.70 13.49 3.86
CA ASP A 108 -8.79 13.83 2.45
C ASP A 108 -9.42 12.66 1.69
N ALA A 109 -10.62 12.90 1.13
CA ALA A 109 -11.41 11.88 0.46
C ALA A 109 -10.60 11.22 -0.68
N ASN A 110 -10.47 9.90 -0.65
CA ASN A 110 -9.73 9.17 -1.66
C ASN A 110 -10.40 7.84 -2.02
N ILE A 111 -11.50 7.95 -2.74
CA ILE A 111 -12.30 6.80 -3.20
C ILE A 111 -11.42 5.82 -4.00
N LYS A 112 -10.50 6.32 -4.82
CA LYS A 112 -9.63 5.47 -5.66
C LYS A 112 -8.67 4.64 -4.81
N ALA A 113 -8.06 5.21 -3.78
CA ALA A 113 -7.18 4.47 -2.86
C ALA A 113 -7.98 3.44 -2.05
N TYR A 114 -9.17 3.81 -1.57
CA TYR A 114 -10.07 2.91 -0.88
C TYR A 114 -10.48 1.71 -1.74
N SER A 115 -11.00 1.96 -2.95
CA SER A 115 -11.40 0.89 -3.87
C SER A 115 -10.22 0.01 -4.27
N LEU A 116 -9.06 0.60 -4.59
CA LEU A 116 -7.86 -0.16 -4.94
C LEU A 116 -7.44 -1.10 -3.80
N LEU A 117 -7.46 -0.65 -2.54
CA LEU A 117 -7.13 -1.49 -1.39
C LEU A 117 -8.17 -2.60 -1.20
N LEU A 118 -9.46 -2.27 -1.23
CA LEU A 118 -10.54 -3.25 -1.04
C LEU A 118 -10.51 -4.34 -2.11
N ASP A 119 -10.40 -3.96 -3.39
CA ASP A 119 -10.30 -4.89 -4.51
C ASP A 119 -9.07 -5.79 -4.39
N THR A 120 -7.94 -5.23 -3.93
CA THR A 120 -6.71 -5.99 -3.71
C THR A 120 -6.87 -7.03 -2.61
N LEU A 121 -7.44 -6.65 -1.45
CA LEU A 121 -7.69 -7.58 -0.34
C LEU A 121 -8.61 -8.72 -0.78
N GLN A 122 -9.69 -8.41 -1.52
CA GLN A 122 -10.60 -9.41 -2.08
C GLN A 122 -9.92 -10.32 -3.10
N ALA A 123 -9.05 -9.77 -3.95
CA ALA A 123 -8.30 -10.54 -4.93
C ALA A 123 -7.31 -11.50 -4.27
N VAL A 124 -6.54 -11.03 -3.28
CA VAL A 124 -5.60 -11.86 -2.52
C VAL A 124 -6.32 -12.96 -1.75
N GLU A 125 -7.49 -12.67 -1.18
CA GLU A 125 -8.29 -13.68 -0.46
C GLU A 125 -8.77 -14.80 -1.38
N LYS A 126 -9.18 -14.46 -2.60
CA LYS A 126 -9.68 -15.41 -3.61
C LYS A 126 -8.55 -16.18 -4.30
N GLU A 127 -7.42 -15.51 -4.56
CA GLU A 127 -6.38 -15.98 -5.50
C GLU A 127 -5.06 -16.25 -4.77
N ARG A 128 -4.96 -17.40 -4.13
CA ARG A 128 -3.79 -17.80 -3.35
C ARG A 128 -2.50 -18.01 -4.17
N ILE A 129 -2.61 -18.25 -5.47
CA ILE A 129 -1.47 -18.59 -6.35
C ILE A 129 -0.74 -17.32 -6.85
N ALA A 130 -1.45 -16.23 -7.05
CA ALA A 130 -0.91 -14.99 -7.63
C ALA A 130 -0.71 -13.88 -6.59
N GLU A 131 -0.67 -14.20 -5.30
CA GLU A 131 -0.62 -13.24 -4.19
C GLU A 131 0.47 -12.17 -4.37
N ASP A 132 1.72 -12.59 -4.60
CA ASP A 132 2.85 -11.67 -4.74
C ASP A 132 2.69 -10.73 -5.94
N LEU A 133 2.10 -11.23 -7.03
CA LEU A 133 1.86 -10.46 -8.23
C LEU A 133 0.75 -9.43 -8.04
N ILE A 134 -0.34 -9.81 -7.36
CA ILE A 134 -1.46 -8.92 -7.00
C ILE A 134 -0.97 -7.79 -6.08
N LEU A 135 -0.14 -8.12 -5.09
CA LEU A 135 0.43 -7.13 -4.17
C LEU A 135 1.42 -6.19 -4.87
N SER A 136 2.22 -6.70 -5.81
CA SER A 136 3.09 -5.88 -6.64
C SER A 136 2.28 -4.94 -7.55
N GLN A 137 1.18 -5.42 -8.12
CA GLN A 137 0.26 -4.58 -8.89
C GLN A 137 -0.36 -3.47 -8.03
N PHE A 138 -0.77 -3.80 -6.80
CA PHE A 138 -1.23 -2.79 -5.86
C PHE A 138 -0.18 -1.69 -5.68
N LYS A 139 1.06 -2.05 -5.34
CA LYS A 139 2.16 -1.09 -5.14
C LYS A 139 2.33 -0.17 -6.35
N ILE A 140 2.35 -0.74 -7.56
CA ILE A 140 2.50 0.00 -8.82
C ILE A 140 1.34 0.99 -9.04
N LYS A 141 0.09 0.51 -8.94
CA LYS A 141 -1.11 1.33 -9.14
C LYS A 141 -1.25 2.40 -8.05
N PHE A 142 -0.89 2.05 -6.82
CA PHE A 142 -0.96 2.95 -5.69
C PHE A 142 0.08 4.08 -5.78
N LEU A 143 1.33 3.78 -6.17
CA LEU A 143 2.35 4.79 -6.45
C LEU A 143 1.92 5.72 -7.58
N LYS A 144 1.26 5.21 -8.63
CA LYS A 144 0.71 6.04 -9.70
C LYS A 144 -0.40 6.96 -9.17
N LEU A 145 -1.30 6.42 -8.35
CA LEU A 145 -2.41 7.17 -7.76
C LEU A 145 -1.93 8.31 -6.86
N THR A 146 -0.85 8.08 -6.11
CA THR A 146 -0.27 9.04 -5.16
C THR A 146 0.78 9.97 -5.80
N GLY A 147 1.06 9.84 -7.10
CA GLY A 147 2.01 10.71 -7.82
C GLY A 147 3.49 10.32 -7.69
N PHE A 148 3.78 9.16 -7.13
CA PHE A 148 5.15 8.66 -6.90
C PHE A 148 5.56 7.51 -7.84
N ALA A 149 4.82 7.31 -8.94
CA ALA A 149 5.14 6.24 -9.89
C ALA A 149 6.52 6.46 -10.53
N PRO A 150 7.40 5.45 -10.53
CA PRO A 150 8.66 5.54 -11.26
C PRO A 150 8.41 5.60 -12.77
N LYS A 151 9.14 6.48 -13.46
CA LYS A 151 9.10 6.58 -14.92
C LYS A 151 10.12 5.60 -15.52
N VAL A 152 9.63 4.50 -16.08
CA VAL A 152 10.47 3.38 -16.57
C VAL A 152 10.35 3.14 -18.09
N ASP A 153 9.53 3.91 -18.80
CA ASP A 153 9.25 3.77 -20.23
C ASP A 153 10.25 4.53 -21.11
N ALA A 154 10.67 5.71 -20.64
CA ALA A 154 11.57 6.58 -21.37
C ALA A 154 12.41 7.42 -20.42
N CYS A 155 13.52 7.97 -20.93
CA CYS A 155 14.37 8.89 -20.17
C CYS A 155 13.57 10.05 -19.59
N GLY A 156 13.64 10.25 -18.28
CA GLY A 156 12.90 11.29 -17.58
C GLY A 156 13.21 12.70 -18.05
N ARG A 157 14.41 12.93 -18.65
CA ARG A 157 14.87 14.24 -19.12
C ARG A 157 14.58 14.49 -20.60
N CYS A 158 14.87 13.54 -21.49
CA CYS A 158 14.82 13.79 -22.93
C CYS A 158 13.87 12.87 -23.71
N GLY A 159 13.22 11.90 -23.05
CA GLY A 159 12.30 10.97 -23.69
C GLY A 159 12.94 9.86 -24.52
N LYS A 160 14.28 9.83 -24.71
CA LYS A 160 14.97 8.75 -25.40
C LYS A 160 14.98 7.46 -24.60
N ASN A 161 15.33 6.34 -25.23
CA ASN A 161 15.50 5.06 -24.54
C ASN A 161 16.62 5.14 -23.49
N GLY A 162 16.40 4.57 -22.32
CA GLY A 162 17.35 4.49 -21.22
C GLY A 162 17.15 3.22 -20.41
N HIS A 163 18.13 2.84 -19.61
CA HIS A 163 18.09 1.62 -18.78
C HIS A 163 18.61 1.83 -17.35
N SER A 164 19.14 2.99 -17.04
CA SER A 164 19.66 3.30 -15.73
C SER A 164 18.63 4.08 -14.93
N PHE A 165 18.05 3.45 -13.92
CA PHE A 165 17.04 4.04 -13.05
C PHE A 165 17.72 4.79 -11.91
N PHE A 166 17.45 6.06 -11.77
CA PHE A 166 17.95 6.93 -10.71
C PHE A 166 16.86 7.21 -9.69
N LEU A 167 17.11 6.87 -8.44
CA LEU A 167 16.17 7.07 -7.34
C LEU A 167 15.85 8.55 -7.12
N SER A 168 16.86 9.41 -7.21
CA SER A 168 16.72 10.86 -7.07
C SER A 168 15.78 11.51 -8.10
N GLN A 169 15.71 10.92 -9.29
CA GLN A 169 14.85 11.38 -10.39
C GLN A 169 13.50 10.62 -10.43
N GLY A 170 13.39 9.48 -9.72
CA GLY A 170 12.26 8.56 -9.90
C GLY A 170 12.10 8.07 -11.34
N ALA A 171 13.16 8.06 -12.16
CA ALA A 171 13.10 7.84 -13.59
C ALA A 171 14.34 7.13 -14.14
N ILE A 172 14.18 6.46 -15.30
CA ILE A 172 15.33 6.01 -16.09
C ILE A 172 15.96 7.19 -16.84
N LEU A 173 17.28 7.14 -17.02
CA LEU A 173 18.02 8.10 -17.83
C LEU A 173 18.76 7.39 -18.96
N CYS A 174 18.90 8.08 -20.08
CA CYS A 174 19.71 7.61 -21.22
C CYS A 174 21.19 7.98 -21.02
N LYS A 175 22.08 7.34 -21.79
CA LYS A 175 23.52 7.53 -21.70
C LYS A 175 23.93 9.00 -21.89
N ASP A 176 23.25 9.76 -22.75
CA ASP A 176 23.57 11.16 -23.02
C ASP A 176 23.23 12.05 -21.81
N CYS A 177 22.08 11.81 -21.17
CA CYS A 177 21.65 12.57 -20.00
C CYS A 177 22.44 12.23 -18.72
N ILE A 178 23.00 11.03 -18.63
CA ILE A 178 23.88 10.63 -17.51
C ILE A 178 25.23 11.34 -17.59
N LYS A 179 25.75 11.61 -18.80
CA LYS A 179 27.05 12.25 -19.01
C LYS A 179 26.98 13.78 -19.04
N GLY A 180 25.79 14.36 -19.02
CA GLY A 180 25.60 15.81 -19.08
C GLY A 180 26.10 16.56 -17.84
N PRO A 181 26.23 17.89 -17.90
CA PRO A 181 26.77 18.72 -16.81
C PRO A 181 25.99 18.58 -15.49
N GLU A 182 24.74 18.20 -15.55
CA GLU A 182 23.87 17.95 -14.39
C GLU A 182 24.12 16.59 -13.71
N ALA A 183 24.88 15.69 -14.34
CA ALA A 183 25.23 14.38 -13.77
C ALA A 183 26.09 14.49 -12.49
N ARG A 184 26.77 15.64 -12.28
CA ARG A 184 27.61 15.88 -11.09
C ARG A 184 26.80 15.95 -9.79
N TYR A 185 25.48 16.13 -9.86
CA TYR A 185 24.59 16.19 -8.70
C TYR A 185 23.92 14.85 -8.38
N GLU A 186 24.22 13.80 -9.17
CA GLU A 186 23.60 12.48 -8.97
C GLU A 186 24.50 11.59 -8.12
N ASN A 187 24.62 11.90 -6.83
CA ASN A 187 25.27 11.06 -5.82
C ASN A 187 24.39 9.85 -5.46
N GLY A 188 24.06 9.00 -6.42
CA GLY A 188 23.22 7.82 -6.19
C GLY A 188 23.56 6.66 -7.13
N SER A 189 23.59 5.45 -6.60
CA SER A 189 23.76 4.23 -7.39
C SER A 189 22.59 4.06 -8.35
N ALA A 190 22.87 4.07 -9.65
CA ALA A 190 21.87 3.73 -10.64
C ALA A 190 21.53 2.24 -10.56
N ILE A 191 20.24 1.92 -10.68
CA ILE A 191 19.78 0.55 -10.81
C ILE A 191 19.60 0.27 -12.31
N CYS A 192 20.32 -0.71 -12.84
CA CYS A 192 20.11 -1.14 -14.21
C CYS A 192 18.76 -1.86 -14.31
N LEU A 193 17.89 -1.38 -15.20
CA LEU A 193 16.59 -1.95 -15.49
C LEU A 193 16.61 -2.67 -16.84
N SER A 194 16.21 -3.95 -16.84
CA SER A 194 16.04 -4.65 -18.10
C SER A 194 14.81 -4.12 -18.85
N PRO A 195 14.82 -4.11 -20.20
CA PRO A 195 13.65 -3.73 -20.99
C PRO A 195 12.43 -4.61 -20.72
N ALA A 196 12.66 -5.85 -20.26
CA ALA A 196 11.59 -6.78 -19.89
C ALA A 196 10.87 -6.31 -18.62
N VAL A 197 11.60 -5.84 -17.60
CA VAL A 197 11.00 -5.29 -16.36
C VAL A 197 10.25 -4.01 -16.64
N ALA A 198 10.77 -3.12 -17.46
CA ALA A 198 10.08 -1.88 -17.83
C ALA A 198 8.74 -2.17 -18.54
N ARG A 199 8.71 -3.13 -19.47
CA ARG A 199 7.46 -3.58 -20.11
C ARG A 199 6.52 -4.23 -19.10
N PHE A 200 7.01 -5.14 -18.28
CA PHE A 200 6.21 -5.83 -17.28
C PHE A 200 5.59 -4.88 -16.24
N TYR A 201 6.33 -3.84 -15.83
CA TYR A 201 5.81 -2.78 -14.97
C TYR A 201 4.60 -2.07 -15.63
N ASN A 202 4.73 -1.66 -16.90
CA ASN A 202 3.66 -0.99 -17.65
C ASN A 202 2.47 -1.92 -17.89
N ASP A 203 2.71 -3.19 -18.12
CA ASP A 203 1.69 -4.22 -18.24
C ASP A 203 0.88 -4.34 -16.95
N LEU A 204 1.53 -4.40 -15.79
CA LEU A 204 0.86 -4.47 -14.48
C LEU A 204 0.04 -3.22 -14.16
N LEU A 205 0.39 -2.05 -14.71
CA LEU A 205 -0.43 -0.83 -14.59
C LEU A 205 -1.79 -0.97 -15.28
N THR A 206 -1.82 -1.66 -16.42
CA THR A 206 -2.98 -1.71 -17.32
C THR A 206 -3.81 -2.98 -17.17
N TRP A 207 -3.21 -4.07 -16.71
CA TRP A 207 -3.89 -5.36 -16.61
C TRP A 207 -4.96 -5.38 -15.53
N ASP A 208 -6.02 -6.09 -15.84
CA ASP A 208 -7.07 -6.44 -14.88
C ASP A 208 -6.68 -7.70 -14.06
N ALA A 209 -7.47 -7.97 -13.03
CA ALA A 209 -7.25 -9.13 -12.16
C ALA A 209 -7.35 -10.46 -12.92
N ALA A 210 -8.18 -10.56 -13.97
CA ALA A 210 -8.35 -11.80 -14.73
C ALA A 210 -7.09 -12.13 -15.55
N LYS A 211 -6.42 -11.11 -16.08
CA LYS A 211 -5.16 -11.27 -16.83
C LYS A 211 -4.00 -11.64 -15.92
N ILE A 212 -3.92 -11.04 -14.73
CA ILE A 212 -2.89 -11.33 -13.73
C ILE A 212 -2.91 -12.80 -13.31
N LYS A 213 -4.07 -13.38 -13.13
CA LYS A 213 -4.23 -14.79 -12.74
C LYS A 213 -3.60 -15.79 -13.72
N ARG A 214 -3.50 -15.43 -14.99
CA ARG A 214 -3.02 -16.31 -16.07
C ARG A 214 -1.52 -16.22 -16.29
N ILE A 215 -0.84 -15.26 -15.65
CA ILE A 215 0.56 -14.97 -15.92
C ILE A 215 1.44 -15.52 -14.81
N LYS A 216 2.49 -16.21 -15.24
CA LYS A 216 3.57 -16.68 -14.37
C LYS A 216 4.87 -16.03 -14.85
N PRO A 217 5.28 -14.89 -14.31
CA PRO A 217 6.55 -14.29 -14.64
C PRO A 217 7.69 -15.23 -14.22
N SER A 218 8.83 -15.17 -14.90
CA SER A 218 10.03 -15.87 -14.42
C SER A 218 10.47 -15.28 -13.08
N GLU A 219 11.09 -16.11 -12.24
CA GLU A 219 11.59 -15.68 -10.93
C GLU A 219 12.54 -14.49 -11.04
N ALA A 220 13.44 -14.52 -12.05
CA ALA A 220 14.38 -13.44 -12.31
C ALA A 220 13.67 -12.11 -12.63
N LEU A 221 12.66 -12.13 -13.51
CA LEU A 221 11.87 -10.96 -13.89
C LEU A 221 11.12 -10.38 -12.67
N PHE A 222 10.51 -11.25 -11.88
CA PHE A 222 9.77 -10.83 -10.70
C PHE A 222 10.68 -10.31 -9.59
N ALA A 223 11.85 -10.93 -9.38
CA ALA A 223 12.84 -10.46 -8.41
C ALA A 223 13.40 -9.07 -8.77
N GLU A 224 13.69 -8.84 -10.07
CA GLU A 224 14.16 -7.55 -10.54
C GLU A 224 13.09 -6.46 -10.34
N LEU A 225 11.82 -6.72 -10.71
CA LEU A 225 10.70 -5.80 -10.48
C LEU A 225 10.54 -5.48 -8.98
N SER A 226 10.52 -6.52 -8.15
CA SER A 226 10.35 -6.37 -6.70
C SER A 226 11.48 -5.56 -6.08
N LYS A 227 12.73 -5.76 -6.53
CA LYS A 227 13.90 -4.99 -6.08
C LYS A 227 13.73 -3.51 -6.37
N VAL A 228 13.37 -3.16 -7.62
CA VAL A 228 13.20 -1.76 -8.02
C VAL A 228 12.07 -1.09 -7.25
N LEU A 229 10.91 -1.74 -7.14
CA LEU A 229 9.78 -1.21 -6.38
C LEU A 229 10.13 -0.96 -4.92
N ASN A 230 10.77 -1.94 -4.26
CA ASN A 230 11.12 -1.83 -2.85
C ASN A 230 12.15 -0.73 -2.59
N VAL A 231 13.20 -0.63 -3.42
CA VAL A 231 14.22 0.41 -3.26
C VAL A 231 13.64 1.80 -3.55
N HIS A 232 12.77 1.92 -4.56
CA HIS A 232 12.09 3.18 -4.87
C HIS A 232 11.16 3.64 -3.72
N ILE A 233 10.35 2.72 -3.18
CA ILE A 233 9.49 3.00 -2.02
C ILE A 233 10.31 3.43 -0.80
N GLN A 234 11.41 2.71 -0.51
CA GLN A 234 12.30 3.06 0.60
C GLN A 234 12.92 4.45 0.43
N TYR A 235 13.32 4.79 -0.80
CA TYR A 235 13.87 6.11 -1.11
C TYR A 235 12.84 7.23 -0.86
N ILE A 236 11.60 7.06 -1.37
CA ILE A 236 10.53 8.06 -1.20
C ILE A 236 10.17 8.25 0.27
N LEU A 237 10.11 7.15 1.04
CA LEU A 237 9.77 7.20 2.46
C LEU A 237 10.93 7.66 3.34
N ALA A 238 12.15 7.76 2.79
CA ALA A 238 13.41 7.96 3.53
C ALA A 238 13.63 6.93 4.67
N LYS A 239 12.97 5.78 4.58
CA LYS A 239 13.05 4.66 5.54
C LYS A 239 12.53 3.38 4.91
N SER A 240 12.96 2.24 5.45
CA SER A 240 12.33 0.95 5.11
C SER A 240 10.95 0.80 5.78
N LEU A 241 10.07 0.06 5.12
CA LEU A 241 8.82 -0.37 5.74
C LEU A 241 9.14 -1.39 6.84
N ARG A 242 8.57 -1.22 8.02
CA ARG A 242 8.77 -2.15 9.16
C ARG A 242 8.31 -3.57 8.82
N SER A 243 7.21 -3.68 8.12
CA SER A 243 6.67 -4.96 7.62
C SER A 243 7.65 -5.66 6.66
N SER A 244 8.32 -4.93 5.77
CA SER A 244 9.34 -5.48 4.86
C SER A 244 10.59 -5.96 5.60
N GLU A 245 11.03 -5.26 6.63
CA GLU A 245 12.17 -5.68 7.48
C GLU A 245 11.85 -6.98 8.21
N PHE A 246 10.66 -7.06 8.81
CA PHE A 246 10.22 -8.27 9.47
C PHE A 246 10.10 -9.46 8.52
N ASN A 247 9.57 -9.27 7.30
CA ASN A 247 9.49 -10.28 6.27
C ASN A 247 10.86 -10.85 5.87
N ARG A 248 11.90 -10.01 5.79
CA ARG A 248 13.27 -10.47 5.50
C ARG A 248 13.79 -11.34 6.63
N THR A 249 13.62 -10.91 7.86
CA THR A 249 14.09 -11.65 9.06
C THR A 249 13.36 -12.98 9.22
N ALA A 250 12.07 -13.04 8.93
CA ALA A 250 11.26 -14.25 9.01
C ALA A 250 11.62 -15.30 7.93
N LYS A 251 12.12 -14.89 6.76
CA LYS A 251 12.59 -15.80 5.69
C LYS A 251 13.99 -16.37 5.93
N MET A 252 14.76 -15.80 6.85
CA MET A 252 16.13 -16.25 7.19
C MET A 252 16.14 -17.26 8.34
N ARG A 253 14.99 -17.56 8.96
CA ARG A 253 14.79 -18.59 9.99
C ARG A 253 14.02 -19.79 9.41
#